data_35371ade3f1140655e42351840bffbf3
#
_entry.id   35371ade3f1140655e42351840bffbf3
#
_cell.length_a   1.000
_cell.length_b   1.000
_cell.length_c   1.000
_cell.angle_alpha   90.00
_cell.angle_beta   90.00
_cell.angle_gamma   90.00
#
_symmetry.space_group_name_H-M   'P 1'
#
loop_
_entity.id
_entity.type
_entity.pdbx_description
1 polymer ?
#
loop_
_entity_poly.entity_id
_entity_poly.type
_entity_poly.pdbx_seq_one_letter_code
_entity_poly.pdbx_strand_id
1 'polypeptide(L)'
;VELGKKLINEKNAKVLLFGGPEEDELKLSISQMIKPEHSFLIKTEKFLQSIAIMKRCNVFVTNDSALMHVASALGLKVIALIGPTNPHYIHPWKTEHKIVSLNLDCAPCFFYSPKPLTCSRTDVQFKCIKELEVDMVWNNIFQKGGFPWIG
;
A
#
# COMPACT_ATOMS: atom_id res chain seq x y z
N VAL A 1 9.72 -4.07 1.86
CA VAL A 1 10.92 -4.01 2.73
C VAL A 1 11.64 -2.69 2.52
N GLU A 2 12.10 -2.35 1.31
CA GLU A 2 12.94 -1.18 1.06
C GLU A 2 12.26 0.15 1.44
N LEU A 3 10.98 0.34 1.11
CA LEU A 3 10.23 1.51 1.57
C LEU A 3 10.20 1.61 3.11
N GLY A 4 9.98 0.48 3.80
CA GLY A 4 9.97 0.45 5.26
C GLY A 4 11.32 0.86 5.87
N LYS A 5 12.43 0.35 5.32
CA LYS A 5 13.78 0.75 5.73
C LYS A 5 14.00 2.25 5.53
N LYS A 6 13.63 2.77 4.37
CA LYS A 6 13.79 4.19 4.03
C LYS A 6 12.98 5.09 4.95
N LEU A 7 11.71 4.74 5.23
CA LEU A 7 10.84 5.46 6.16
C LEU A 7 11.43 5.51 7.58
N ILE A 8 11.94 4.38 8.07
CA ILE A 8 12.52 4.30 9.42
C ILE A 8 13.82 5.11 9.47
N ASN A 9 14.73 4.90 8.51
CA ASN A 9 16.06 5.49 8.55
C ASN A 9 16.03 7.02 8.31
N GLU A 10 15.20 7.50 7.38
CA GLU A 10 15.20 8.90 6.98
C GLU A 10 14.15 9.74 7.71
N LYS A 11 13.10 9.12 8.24
CA LYS A 11 11.97 9.81 8.87
C LYS A 11 11.70 9.38 10.30
N ASN A 12 12.49 8.46 10.85
CA ASN A 12 12.26 7.85 12.17
C ASN A 12 10.81 7.33 12.34
N ALA A 13 10.23 6.82 11.25
CA ALA A 13 8.84 6.40 11.21
C ALA A 13 8.63 5.11 11.99
N LYS A 14 7.44 4.94 12.53
CA LYS A 14 6.93 3.65 12.99
C LYS A 14 6.13 3.01 11.85
N VAL A 15 6.48 1.79 11.48
CA VAL A 15 5.83 1.06 10.38
C VAL A 15 4.86 0.04 10.97
N LEU A 16 3.57 0.18 10.64
CA LEU A 16 2.53 -0.76 11.05
C LEU A 16 2.16 -1.64 9.87
N LEU A 17 2.27 -2.95 10.04
CA LEU A 17 2.00 -3.95 9.01
C LEU A 17 0.60 -4.52 9.20
N PHE A 18 -0.31 -4.14 8.31
CA PHE A 18 -1.70 -4.63 8.26
C PHE A 18 -1.83 -5.77 7.26
N GLY A 19 -2.80 -6.66 7.51
CA GLY A 19 -3.12 -7.79 6.65
C GLY A 19 -3.96 -8.80 7.42
N GLY A 20 -4.52 -9.79 6.70
CA GLY A 20 -5.25 -10.89 7.30
C GLY A 20 -4.35 -11.84 8.12
N PRO A 21 -4.97 -12.78 8.85
CA PRO A 21 -4.21 -13.80 9.60
C PRO A 21 -3.34 -14.68 8.69
N GLU A 22 -3.77 -14.91 7.46
CA GLU A 22 -3.05 -15.66 6.43
C GLU A 22 -1.72 -14.99 6.01
N GLU A 23 -1.57 -13.70 6.29
CA GLU A 23 -0.37 -12.92 5.99
C GLU A 23 0.57 -12.74 7.20
N ASP A 24 0.29 -13.38 8.33
CA ASP A 24 1.06 -13.19 9.56
C ASP A 24 2.53 -13.57 9.44
N GLU A 25 2.85 -14.66 8.74
CA GLU A 25 4.23 -15.06 8.48
C GLU A 25 4.95 -14.05 7.57
N LEU A 26 4.27 -13.56 6.54
CA LEU A 26 4.80 -12.53 5.66
C LEU A 26 5.06 -11.22 6.42
N LYS A 27 4.12 -10.78 7.26
CA LYS A 27 4.28 -9.58 8.11
C LYS A 27 5.48 -9.73 9.05
N LEU A 28 5.64 -10.91 9.66
CA LEU A 28 6.78 -11.20 10.55
C LEU A 28 8.10 -11.13 9.78
N SER A 29 8.19 -11.78 8.64
CA SER A 29 9.36 -11.76 7.77
C SER A 29 9.73 -10.33 7.35
N ILE A 30 8.76 -9.52 6.94
CA ILE A 30 8.99 -8.12 6.60
C ILE A 30 9.52 -7.34 7.80
N SER A 31 8.91 -7.48 8.98
CA SER A 31 9.32 -6.80 10.20
C SER A 31 10.79 -7.09 10.56
N GLN A 32 11.18 -8.35 10.46
CA GLN A 32 12.57 -8.78 10.71
C GLN A 32 13.56 -8.16 9.71
N MET A 33 13.16 -8.01 8.44
CA MET A 33 14.00 -7.44 7.40
C MET A 33 14.12 -5.92 7.46
N ILE A 34 13.15 -5.22 8.05
CA ILE A 34 13.18 -3.74 8.10
C ILE A 34 13.86 -3.22 9.37
N LYS A 35 13.28 -3.32 10.52
CA LYS A 35 13.79 -3.07 11.88
C LYS A 35 12.68 -3.45 12.86
N PRO A 36 12.82 -4.56 13.59
CA PRO A 36 11.76 -5.06 14.49
C PRO A 36 11.31 -4.04 15.54
N GLU A 37 12.23 -3.22 16.05
CA GLU A 37 11.94 -2.20 17.06
C GLU A 37 11.13 -1.01 16.56
N HIS A 38 11.06 -0.81 15.23
CA HIS A 38 10.30 0.24 14.57
C HIS A 38 9.13 -0.29 13.72
N SER A 39 8.92 -1.61 13.69
CA SER A 39 7.88 -2.24 12.89
C SER A 39 6.95 -3.08 13.77
N PHE A 40 5.65 -2.90 13.56
CA PHE A 40 4.62 -3.48 14.42
C PHE A 40 3.64 -4.30 13.58
N LEU A 41 3.53 -5.58 13.88
CA LEU A 41 2.54 -6.45 13.27
C LEU A 41 1.18 -6.18 13.91
N ILE A 42 0.21 -5.81 13.10
CA ILE A 42 -1.16 -5.63 13.58
C ILE A 42 -1.86 -6.98 13.54
N LYS A 43 -2.02 -7.55 14.72
CA LYS A 43 -2.75 -8.78 14.98
C LYS A 43 -3.89 -8.48 15.92
N THR A 44 -5.11 -8.62 15.45
CA THR A 44 -6.31 -8.32 16.24
C THR A 44 -7.35 -9.40 16.03
N GLU A 45 -8.12 -9.70 17.07
CA GLU A 45 -9.21 -10.68 17.00
C GLU A 45 -10.41 -10.17 16.20
N LYS A 46 -10.60 -8.85 16.19
CA LYS A 46 -11.74 -8.20 15.52
C LYS A 46 -11.26 -7.14 14.54
N PHE A 47 -11.83 -7.14 13.37
CA PHE A 47 -11.52 -6.17 12.31
C PHE A 47 -11.64 -4.72 12.78
N LEU A 48 -12.62 -4.38 13.62
CA LEU A 48 -12.78 -3.04 14.18
C LEU A 48 -11.60 -2.58 15.03
N GLN A 49 -10.87 -3.50 15.67
CA GLN A 49 -9.66 -3.16 16.42
C GLN A 49 -8.53 -2.74 15.47
N SER A 50 -8.37 -3.45 14.35
CA SER A 50 -7.43 -3.05 13.29
C SER A 50 -7.77 -1.67 12.73
N ILE A 51 -9.05 -1.38 12.50
CA ILE A 51 -9.54 -0.08 12.04
C ILE A 51 -9.19 1.03 13.05
N ALA A 52 -9.39 0.79 14.34
CA ALA A 52 -9.07 1.76 15.39
C ALA A 52 -7.56 2.09 15.44
N ILE A 53 -6.70 1.09 15.21
CA ILE A 53 -5.26 1.29 15.11
C ILE A 53 -4.93 2.04 13.81
N MET A 54 -5.52 1.64 12.67
CA MET A 54 -5.31 2.26 11.36
C MET A 54 -5.62 3.76 11.40
N LYS A 55 -6.68 4.17 12.11
CA LYS A 55 -7.06 5.59 12.26
C LYS A 55 -5.95 6.46 12.85
N ARG A 56 -4.96 5.88 13.52
CA ARG A 56 -3.82 6.60 14.11
C ARG A 56 -2.63 6.72 13.16
N CYS A 57 -2.71 6.17 11.96
CA CYS A 57 -1.66 6.30 10.96
C CYS A 57 -1.71 7.69 10.31
N ASN A 58 -0.55 8.24 9.98
CA ASN A 58 -0.43 9.50 9.23
C ASN A 58 -0.66 9.30 7.73
N VAL A 59 -0.13 8.19 7.20
CA VAL A 59 -0.23 7.80 5.79
C VAL A 59 -0.48 6.30 5.72
N PHE A 60 -1.30 5.87 4.79
CA PHE A 60 -1.57 4.46 4.51
C PHE A 60 -1.12 4.11 3.10
N VAL A 61 -0.12 3.26 2.98
CA VAL A 61 0.37 2.73 1.68
C VAL A 61 -0.26 1.37 1.47
N THR A 62 -0.91 1.18 0.34
CA THR A 62 -1.67 -0.04 0.07
C THR A 62 -1.76 -0.33 -1.43
N ASN A 63 -1.97 -1.59 -1.78
CA ASN A 63 -2.44 -1.98 -3.09
C ASN A 63 -3.97 -1.79 -3.19
N ASP A 64 -4.54 -2.13 -4.35
CA ASP A 64 -6.00 -2.26 -4.53
C ASP A 64 -6.52 -3.40 -3.65
N SER A 65 -7.12 -3.04 -2.52
CA SER A 65 -7.59 -3.97 -1.49
C SER A 65 -8.73 -3.37 -0.67
N ALA A 66 -9.41 -4.22 0.09
CA ALA A 66 -10.44 -3.78 1.04
C ALA A 66 -9.90 -2.74 2.04
N LEU A 67 -8.65 -2.86 2.48
CA LEU A 67 -8.02 -1.92 3.42
C LEU A 67 -7.82 -0.53 2.81
N MET A 68 -7.67 -0.40 1.49
CA MET A 68 -7.66 0.89 0.79
C MET A 68 -8.95 1.66 1.02
N HIS A 69 -10.09 0.98 0.87
CA HIS A 69 -11.41 1.60 1.06
C HIS A 69 -11.67 1.93 2.53
N VAL A 70 -11.20 1.09 3.45
CA VAL A 70 -11.27 1.38 4.90
C VAL A 70 -10.45 2.61 5.25
N ALA A 71 -9.21 2.70 4.77
CA ALA A 71 -8.35 3.86 4.99
C ALA A 71 -9.00 5.15 4.45
N SER A 72 -9.64 5.06 3.28
CA SER A 72 -10.40 6.17 2.69
C SER A 72 -11.58 6.60 3.56
N ALA A 73 -12.36 5.64 4.06
CA ALA A 73 -13.50 5.90 4.94
C ALA A 73 -13.09 6.53 6.27
N LEU A 74 -11.87 6.28 6.73
CA LEU A 74 -11.28 6.90 7.90
C LEU A 74 -10.72 8.30 7.64
N GLY A 75 -10.69 8.76 6.37
CA GLY A 75 -10.12 10.05 5.97
C GLY A 75 -8.59 10.08 6.02
N LEU A 76 -7.92 8.94 5.97
CA LEU A 76 -6.47 8.87 5.95
C LEU A 76 -5.91 9.35 4.61
N LYS A 77 -4.69 9.84 4.62
CA LYS A 77 -3.89 10.06 3.41
C LYS A 77 -3.46 8.71 2.85
N VAL A 78 -3.82 8.42 1.60
CA VAL A 78 -3.60 7.10 1.00
C VAL A 78 -2.65 7.18 -0.18
N ILE A 79 -1.65 6.32 -0.21
CA ILE A 79 -0.87 6.00 -1.39
C ILE A 79 -1.36 4.65 -1.92
N ALA A 80 -2.03 4.68 -3.06
CA ALA A 80 -2.57 3.48 -3.69
C ALA A 80 -1.65 2.98 -4.80
N LEU A 81 -1.13 1.77 -4.64
CA LEU A 81 -0.32 1.09 -5.65
C LEU A 81 -1.28 0.34 -6.57
N ILE A 82 -1.47 0.86 -7.77
CA ILE A 82 -2.43 0.30 -8.73
C ILE A 82 -1.69 -0.33 -9.89
N GLY A 83 -1.99 -1.60 -10.14
CA GLY A 83 -1.41 -2.37 -11.24
C GLY A 83 -2.40 -2.68 -12.34
N PRO A 84 -3.08 -3.84 -12.29
CA PRO A 84 -3.93 -4.32 -13.39
C PRO A 84 -5.32 -3.71 -13.42
N THR A 85 -5.77 -3.06 -12.35
CA THR A 85 -7.11 -2.49 -12.21
C THR A 85 -7.20 -1.06 -12.75
N ASN A 86 -8.42 -0.58 -12.99
CA ASN A 86 -8.65 0.75 -13.54
C ASN A 86 -8.75 1.78 -12.41
N PRO A 87 -7.79 2.72 -12.29
CA PRO A 87 -7.78 3.72 -11.24
C PRO A 87 -8.93 4.74 -11.34
N HIS A 88 -9.61 4.86 -12.47
CA HIS A 88 -10.79 5.71 -12.59
C HIS A 88 -12.00 5.14 -11.83
N TYR A 89 -12.07 3.83 -11.67
CA TYR A 89 -13.15 3.16 -10.95
C TYR A 89 -12.76 2.69 -9.56
N ILE A 90 -11.49 2.35 -9.38
CA ILE A 90 -10.97 1.78 -8.14
C ILE A 90 -9.85 2.67 -7.63
N HIS A 91 -10.19 3.55 -6.70
CA HIS A 91 -9.26 4.46 -6.04
C HIS A 91 -9.75 4.81 -4.63
N PRO A 92 -8.90 5.38 -3.79
CA PRO A 92 -9.32 5.94 -2.50
C PRO A 92 -10.36 7.04 -2.71
N TRP A 93 -11.56 6.85 -2.17
CA TRP A 93 -12.68 7.75 -2.44
C TRP A 93 -12.83 8.81 -1.34
N LYS A 94 -13.07 10.07 -1.73
CA LYS A 94 -13.29 11.22 -0.82
C LYS A 94 -12.21 11.41 0.25
N THR A 95 -10.97 11.04 -0.04
CA THR A 95 -9.83 11.32 0.83
C THR A 95 -8.65 11.84 0.01
N GLU A 96 -7.71 12.51 0.68
CA GLU A 96 -6.46 12.92 0.06
C GLU A 96 -5.64 11.68 -0.32
N HIS A 97 -5.34 11.52 -1.60
CA HIS A 97 -4.63 10.31 -2.06
C HIS A 97 -3.72 10.58 -3.26
N LYS A 98 -2.79 9.66 -3.45
CA LYS A 98 -1.96 9.58 -4.65
C LYS A 98 -2.04 8.16 -5.21
N ILE A 99 -2.10 8.07 -6.53
CA ILE A 99 -2.04 6.79 -7.24
C ILE A 99 -0.62 6.62 -7.79
N VAL A 100 0.01 5.51 -7.46
CA VAL A 100 1.30 5.11 -8.00
C VAL A 100 1.09 3.93 -8.93
N SER A 101 1.38 4.12 -10.21
CA SER A 101 1.22 3.13 -11.27
C SER A 101 2.30 3.32 -12.34
N LEU A 102 2.69 2.26 -13.00
CA LEU A 102 3.58 2.32 -14.16
C LEU A 102 2.88 2.77 -15.45
N ASN A 103 1.56 2.86 -15.46
CA ASN A 103 0.76 3.25 -16.63
C ASN A 103 1.12 2.47 -17.91
N LEU A 104 1.27 1.15 -17.78
CA LEU A 104 1.62 0.28 -18.90
C LEU A 104 0.47 0.20 -19.91
N ASP A 105 0.80 0.10 -21.19
CA ASP A 105 -0.19 0.00 -22.30
C ASP A 105 -1.14 -1.20 -22.16
N CYS A 106 -0.73 -2.25 -21.44
CA CYS A 106 -1.55 -3.41 -21.15
C CYS A 106 -2.50 -3.22 -19.95
N ALA A 107 -2.44 -2.10 -19.25
CA ALA A 107 -3.34 -1.80 -18.13
C ALA A 107 -4.39 -0.74 -18.55
N PRO A 108 -5.64 -0.83 -18.05
CA PRO A 108 -6.16 -1.86 -17.15
C PRO A 108 -6.46 -3.18 -17.88
N CYS A 109 -6.12 -4.31 -17.29
CA CYS A 109 -6.37 -5.63 -17.86
C CYS A 109 -7.16 -6.57 -16.93
N PHE A 110 -7.43 -6.14 -15.71
CA PHE A 110 -8.28 -6.87 -14.78
C PHE A 110 -9.60 -6.14 -14.56
N PHE A 111 -10.67 -6.84 -14.85
CA PHE A 111 -12.03 -6.44 -14.55
C PHE A 111 -12.61 -7.48 -13.61
N TYR A 112 -13.34 -7.07 -12.58
CA TYR A 112 -13.95 -8.00 -11.63
C TYR A 112 -14.75 -9.06 -12.37
N SER A 113 -14.30 -10.29 -12.29
CA SER A 113 -14.91 -11.45 -12.91
C SER A 113 -14.65 -12.68 -12.05
N PRO A 114 -15.43 -13.77 -12.19
CA PRO A 114 -15.15 -15.02 -11.50
C PRO A 114 -13.85 -15.69 -11.96
N LYS A 115 -13.21 -15.19 -13.01
CA LYS A 115 -11.93 -15.73 -13.48
C LYS A 115 -10.79 -15.16 -12.62
N PRO A 116 -9.78 -15.98 -12.28
CA PRO A 116 -8.62 -15.49 -11.55
C PRO A 116 -7.85 -14.47 -12.38
N LEU A 117 -7.16 -13.56 -11.68
CA LEU A 117 -6.26 -12.62 -12.31
C LEU A 117 -5.11 -13.37 -13.01
N THR A 118 -4.99 -13.16 -14.32
CA THR A 118 -3.88 -13.69 -15.14
C THR A 118 -3.16 -12.55 -15.83
N CYS A 119 -1.87 -12.73 -16.10
CA CYS A 119 -1.07 -11.75 -16.82
C CYS A 119 -0.68 -12.32 -18.18
N SER A 120 -0.97 -11.58 -19.25
CA SER A 120 -0.65 -11.96 -20.64
C SER A 120 0.77 -11.54 -21.10
N ARG A 121 1.53 -10.83 -20.25
CA ARG A 121 2.87 -10.39 -20.59
C ARG A 121 3.84 -11.58 -20.69
N THR A 122 4.72 -11.54 -21.68
CA THR A 122 5.74 -12.57 -21.96
C THR A 122 7.13 -12.16 -21.47
N ASP A 123 7.36 -10.86 -21.21
CA ASP A 123 8.63 -10.33 -20.67
C ASP A 123 8.70 -10.50 -19.14
N VAL A 124 7.90 -9.74 -18.41
CA VAL A 124 7.79 -9.83 -16.95
C VAL A 124 6.33 -9.95 -16.54
N GLN A 125 5.94 -11.11 -16.05
CA GLN A 125 4.58 -11.31 -15.55
C GLN A 125 4.31 -10.41 -14.35
N PHE A 126 3.16 -9.73 -14.37
CA PHE A 126 2.77 -8.73 -13.37
C PHE A 126 3.77 -7.58 -13.20
N LYS A 127 4.41 -7.18 -14.27
CA LYS A 127 5.33 -6.04 -14.34
C LYS A 127 4.77 -4.80 -13.66
N CYS A 128 3.48 -4.52 -13.87
CA CYS A 128 2.76 -3.39 -13.31
C CYS A 128 2.84 -3.26 -11.78
N ILE A 129 3.15 -4.34 -11.06
CA ILE A 129 3.37 -4.34 -9.61
C ILE A 129 4.83 -4.62 -9.26
N LYS A 130 5.47 -5.58 -9.97
CA LYS A 130 6.83 -6.03 -9.63
C LYS A 130 7.90 -4.97 -9.85
N GLU A 131 7.70 -4.08 -10.81
CA GLU A 131 8.65 -3.03 -11.17
C GLU A 131 8.24 -1.65 -10.66
N LEU A 132 7.28 -1.56 -9.73
CA LEU A 132 7.04 -0.33 -8.99
C LEU A 132 8.24 -0.03 -8.09
N GLU A 133 8.91 1.08 -8.36
CA GLU A 133 10.11 1.48 -7.63
C GLU A 133 9.74 2.19 -6.32
N VAL A 134 10.58 1.99 -5.31
CA VAL A 134 10.43 2.63 -3.99
C VAL A 134 10.40 4.14 -4.10
N ASP A 135 11.23 4.72 -4.96
CA ASP A 135 11.31 6.16 -5.15
C ASP A 135 10.03 6.76 -5.76
N MET A 136 9.29 6.01 -6.56
CA MET A 136 7.96 6.43 -7.03
C MET A 136 7.01 6.65 -5.85
N VAL A 137 7.00 5.72 -4.89
CA VAL A 137 6.17 5.82 -3.67
C VAL A 137 6.67 6.94 -2.76
N TRP A 138 7.97 6.98 -2.52
CA TRP A 138 8.63 7.98 -1.68
C TRP A 138 8.33 9.41 -2.15
N ASN A 139 8.46 9.66 -3.44
CA ASN A 139 8.25 10.97 -4.04
C ASN A 139 6.79 11.42 -3.90
N ASN A 140 5.83 10.50 -3.99
CA ASN A 140 4.42 10.82 -3.77
C ASN A 140 4.08 11.11 -2.29
N ILE A 141 4.91 10.66 -1.35
CA ILE A 141 4.74 10.99 0.08
C ILE A 141 5.41 12.33 0.42
N PHE A 142 6.64 12.58 -0.05
CA PHE A 142 7.52 13.60 0.53
C PHE A 142 7.92 14.74 -0.41
N GLN A 143 7.80 14.59 -1.74
CA GLN A 143 8.19 15.67 -2.66
C GLN A 143 7.12 16.75 -2.80
N LYS A 144 7.49 17.85 -3.49
CA LYS A 144 6.62 19.01 -3.76
C LYS A 144 5.31 18.57 -4.40
N GLY A 145 4.19 18.77 -3.69
CA GLY A 145 2.88 18.20 -4.05
C GLY A 145 2.59 16.81 -3.44
N GLY A 146 3.51 16.27 -2.65
CA GLY A 146 3.26 15.14 -1.75
C GLY A 146 2.44 15.56 -0.53
N PHE A 147 2.23 14.63 0.39
CA PHE A 147 1.51 14.93 1.62
C PHE A 147 2.36 15.80 2.56
N PRO A 148 1.78 16.80 3.23
CA PRO A 148 2.46 17.47 4.32
C PRO A 148 2.76 16.42 5.42
N TRP A 149 4.05 16.13 5.59
CA TRP A 149 4.51 15.25 6.65
C TRP A 149 4.38 15.99 7.98
N ILE A 150 3.58 15.47 8.87
CA ILE A 150 3.48 15.94 10.25
C ILE A 150 4.30 14.93 11.06
N GLY A 151 5.54 15.32 11.38
CA GLY A 151 6.45 14.58 12.25
C GLY A 151 5.95 14.54 13.69
#